data_f5dca4a306e0a463718208336c3f332e
#
_entry.id   f5dca4a306e0a463718208336c3f332e
#
_cell.length_a   1.000
_cell.length_b   1.000
_cell.length_c   1.000
_cell.angle_alpha   90.00
_cell.angle_beta   90.00
_cell.angle_gamma   90.00
#
_symmetry.space_group_name_H-M   'P 1'
#
loop_
_entity.id
_entity.type
_entity.pdbx_description
1 polymer ?
#
loop_
_entity_poly.entity_id
_entity_poly.type
_entity_poly.pdbx_seq_one_letter_code
_entity_poly.pdbx_strand_id
1 'polypeptide(L)'
;PKVCYLRSLDAVVGDSLIWLGHNSFFLQLAGKRIMFDPVFGSIPFVKRQSEFPANPDIFTGIDYLLVSHDHFDHLDKQSIARLLKNNPQMKLFCGLGTGELIQGWFPEMKVIEAGWYQQMEDEGLKITFLPAQHWSKRSVRDGGQRLWGAFMLQGNGISLYYSGDTGYSSHFREIPDLFGAPDYALLGIGAYKPRWFMRPNHISPYESLTAAEEMHAGLTIPMHYGTFDLSDEPLHDPPKVFATE
;
A
#
# COMPACT_ATOMS: atom_id res chain seq x y z
N PRO A 1 -6.37 -12.23 -14.59
CA PRO A 1 -6.31 -13.13 -13.41
C PRO A 1 -7.73 -13.53 -13.01
N LYS A 2 -7.91 -14.80 -12.59
CA LYS A 2 -9.18 -15.20 -11.98
C LYS A 2 -9.27 -14.51 -10.63
N VAL A 3 -10.28 -13.68 -10.41
CA VAL A 3 -10.58 -13.12 -9.09
C VAL A 3 -11.14 -14.26 -8.24
N CYS A 4 -10.41 -14.62 -7.18
CA CYS A 4 -10.91 -15.52 -6.16
C CYS A 4 -11.69 -14.67 -5.14
N TYR A 5 -12.97 -14.93 -4.97
CA TYR A 5 -13.79 -14.20 -4.00
C TYR A 5 -13.55 -14.73 -2.58
N LEU A 6 -13.04 -13.86 -1.72
CA LEU A 6 -12.82 -14.16 -0.30
C LEU A 6 -14.15 -14.04 0.47
N ARG A 7 -14.62 -15.15 1.03
CA ARG A 7 -15.92 -15.22 1.72
C ARG A 7 -15.84 -14.96 3.22
N SER A 8 -14.72 -15.32 3.86
CA SER A 8 -14.47 -15.17 5.29
C SER A 8 -12.97 -15.10 5.56
N LEU A 9 -12.59 -14.40 6.62
CA LEU A 9 -11.22 -14.43 7.16
C LEU A 9 -10.94 -15.66 8.04
N ASP A 10 -11.94 -16.44 8.42
CA ASP A 10 -11.75 -17.64 9.25
C ASP A 10 -10.91 -18.72 8.55
N ALA A 11 -10.89 -18.69 7.22
CA ALA A 11 -10.05 -19.57 6.42
C ALA A 11 -8.57 -19.12 6.32
N VAL A 12 -8.26 -17.90 6.80
CA VAL A 12 -6.90 -17.34 6.77
C VAL A 12 -6.17 -17.80 8.03
N VAL A 13 -5.27 -18.77 7.87
CA VAL A 13 -4.53 -19.36 8.99
C VAL A 13 -3.05 -19.00 8.87
N GLY A 14 -2.46 -18.57 10.00
CA GLY A 14 -1.04 -18.17 10.05
C GLY A 14 -0.76 -16.86 9.31
N ASP A 15 0.52 -16.60 9.06
CA ASP A 15 0.95 -15.42 8.32
C ASP A 15 0.51 -15.53 6.86
N SER A 16 -0.18 -14.52 6.36
CA SER A 16 -0.86 -14.58 5.06
C SER A 16 -1.00 -13.19 4.45
N LEU A 17 -0.82 -13.09 3.13
CA LEU A 17 -1.00 -11.87 2.35
C LEU A 17 -2.06 -12.08 1.28
N ILE A 18 -3.04 -11.18 1.19
CA ILE A 18 -4.12 -11.22 0.22
C ILE A 18 -4.19 -9.90 -0.53
N TRP A 19 -4.02 -9.94 -1.86
CA TRP A 19 -4.21 -8.78 -2.70
C TRP A 19 -5.70 -8.52 -2.97
N LEU A 20 -6.14 -7.29 -2.71
CA LEU A 20 -7.55 -6.87 -2.85
C LEU A 20 -7.78 -5.98 -4.07
N GLY A 21 -6.75 -5.80 -4.88
CA GLY A 21 -6.73 -4.95 -6.07
C GLY A 21 -6.07 -3.60 -5.81
N HIS A 22 -5.48 -3.02 -6.86
CA HIS A 22 -4.69 -1.80 -6.79
C HIS A 22 -3.56 -1.92 -5.76
N ASN A 23 -3.51 -1.02 -4.79
CA ASN A 23 -2.56 -1.04 -3.67
C ASN A 23 -3.19 -1.57 -2.37
N SER A 24 -4.42 -2.09 -2.44
CA SER A 24 -5.11 -2.61 -1.27
C SER A 24 -4.68 -4.05 -0.99
N PHE A 25 -4.18 -4.31 0.23
CA PHE A 25 -3.83 -5.63 0.72
C PHE A 25 -4.38 -5.87 2.11
N PHE A 26 -4.69 -7.13 2.40
CA PHE A 26 -4.84 -7.64 3.76
C PHE A 26 -3.62 -8.50 4.08
N LEU A 27 -2.98 -8.23 5.22
CA LEU A 27 -1.86 -9.00 5.75
C LEU A 27 -2.20 -9.50 7.15
N GLN A 28 -1.96 -10.77 7.41
CA GLN A 28 -1.83 -11.31 8.76
C GLN A 28 -0.36 -11.63 8.99
N LEU A 29 0.27 -11.04 10.00
CA LEU A 29 1.69 -11.20 10.32
C LEU A 29 1.90 -11.05 11.82
N ALA A 30 2.64 -11.99 12.43
CA ALA A 30 2.92 -12.01 13.87
C ALA A 30 1.65 -11.87 14.74
N GLY A 31 0.55 -12.50 14.33
CA GLY A 31 -0.73 -12.45 15.03
C GLY A 31 -1.53 -11.16 14.85
N LYS A 32 -1.00 -10.16 14.12
CA LYS A 32 -1.70 -8.90 13.82
C LYS A 32 -2.36 -8.93 12.44
N ARG A 33 -3.53 -8.31 12.33
CA ARG A 33 -4.27 -8.11 11.08
C ARG A 33 -4.08 -6.67 10.60
N ILE A 34 -3.61 -6.52 9.38
CA ILE A 34 -3.16 -5.23 8.83
C ILE A 34 -3.84 -5.03 7.46
N MET A 35 -4.30 -3.81 7.21
CA MET A 35 -4.76 -3.39 5.88
C MET A 35 -3.83 -2.31 5.32
N PHE A 36 -3.49 -2.42 4.03
CA PHE A 36 -2.75 -1.38 3.31
C PHE A 36 -3.68 -0.66 2.35
N ASP A 37 -3.64 0.66 2.33
CA ASP A 37 -4.28 1.57 1.37
C ASP A 37 -5.66 1.08 0.89
N PRO A 38 -6.66 0.83 1.78
CA PRO A 38 -7.91 0.22 1.39
C PRO A 38 -8.80 1.16 0.58
N VAL A 39 -9.11 0.74 -0.65
CA VAL A 39 -10.06 1.41 -1.55
C VAL A 39 -11.04 0.38 -2.08
N PHE A 40 -12.23 0.31 -1.50
CA PHE A 40 -13.22 -0.74 -1.82
C PHE A 40 -14.08 -0.41 -3.03
N GLY A 41 -14.29 0.87 -3.28
CA GLY A 41 -15.15 1.38 -4.34
C GLY A 41 -14.41 2.11 -5.45
N SER A 42 -15.14 2.96 -6.15
CA SER A 42 -14.59 3.91 -7.12
C SER A 42 -14.00 5.12 -6.39
N ILE A 43 -13.02 5.76 -7.00
CA ILE A 43 -12.44 7.01 -6.52
C ILE A 43 -13.08 8.21 -7.27
N PRO A 44 -12.91 9.46 -6.82
CA PRO A 44 -13.44 10.62 -7.51
C PRO A 44 -13.05 10.62 -8.98
N PHE A 45 -14.04 10.72 -9.86
CA PHE A 45 -13.93 10.77 -11.32
C PHE A 45 -13.41 9.50 -12.01
N VAL A 46 -12.95 8.46 -11.27
CA VAL A 46 -12.44 7.22 -11.85
C VAL A 46 -13.19 6.01 -11.28
N LYS A 47 -13.89 5.29 -12.16
CA LYS A 47 -14.61 4.08 -11.79
C LYS A 47 -13.65 2.92 -11.56
N ARG A 48 -13.91 2.12 -10.51
CA ARG A 48 -13.25 0.84 -10.31
C ARG A 48 -13.63 -0.13 -11.45
N GLN A 49 -12.64 -0.67 -12.16
CA GLN A 49 -12.82 -1.56 -13.30
C GLN A 49 -12.86 -3.04 -12.91
N SER A 50 -12.18 -3.41 -11.83
CA SER A 50 -12.24 -4.77 -11.28
C SER A 50 -13.21 -4.85 -10.11
N GLU A 51 -13.96 -5.94 -9.99
CA GLU A 51 -14.77 -6.18 -8.79
C GLU A 51 -13.88 -6.30 -7.56
N PHE A 52 -14.33 -5.74 -6.42
CA PHE A 52 -13.62 -5.94 -5.16
C PHE A 52 -13.79 -7.41 -4.73
N PRO A 53 -12.70 -8.13 -4.38
CA PRO A 53 -12.73 -9.59 -4.27
C PRO A 53 -13.34 -10.11 -2.96
N ALA A 54 -14.05 -9.29 -2.22
CA ALA A 54 -14.70 -9.67 -0.96
C ALA A 54 -15.88 -8.76 -0.63
N ASN A 55 -16.75 -9.18 0.29
CA ASN A 55 -17.57 -8.23 1.02
C ASN A 55 -16.67 -7.53 2.06
N PRO A 56 -16.49 -6.19 2.00
CA PRO A 56 -15.62 -5.49 2.96
C PRO A 56 -15.97 -5.68 4.44
N ASP A 57 -17.19 -6.10 4.76
CA ASP A 57 -17.62 -6.31 6.14
C ASP A 57 -17.02 -7.57 6.79
N ILE A 58 -16.38 -8.45 6.01
CA ILE A 58 -15.63 -9.60 6.56
C ILE A 58 -14.31 -9.19 7.24
N PHE A 59 -13.76 -7.99 6.92
CA PHE A 59 -12.52 -7.51 7.50
C PHE A 59 -12.75 -7.02 8.93
N THR A 60 -12.69 -7.96 9.87
CA THR A 60 -12.88 -7.75 11.32
C THR A 60 -11.61 -8.11 12.08
N GLY A 61 -11.45 -7.54 13.28
CA GLY A 61 -10.26 -7.74 14.09
C GLY A 61 -9.00 -7.12 13.46
N ILE A 62 -9.17 -6.03 12.70
CA ILE A 62 -8.05 -5.28 12.11
C ILE A 62 -7.37 -4.48 13.21
N ASP A 63 -6.08 -4.73 13.42
CA ASP A 63 -5.25 -4.03 14.39
C ASP A 63 -4.72 -2.70 13.81
N TYR A 64 -4.25 -2.75 12.55
CA TYR A 64 -3.62 -1.62 11.89
C TYR A 64 -4.15 -1.38 10.49
N LEU A 65 -4.32 -0.10 10.19
CA LEU A 65 -4.51 0.43 8.84
C LEU A 65 -3.26 1.24 8.48
N LEU A 66 -2.53 0.83 7.45
CA LEU A 66 -1.35 1.54 6.94
C LEU A 66 -1.75 2.35 5.73
N VAL A 67 -1.41 3.64 5.73
CA VAL A 67 -1.68 4.56 4.62
C VAL A 67 -0.37 5.15 4.15
N SER A 68 0.01 4.83 2.90
CA SER A 68 1.27 5.26 2.30
C SER A 68 1.29 6.75 2.01
N HIS A 69 0.21 7.31 1.48
CA HIS A 69 0.04 8.73 1.18
C HIS A 69 -1.44 9.09 0.97
N ASP A 70 -1.71 10.37 0.70
CA ASP A 70 -3.05 10.93 0.74
C ASP A 70 -3.80 10.95 -0.60
N HIS A 71 -3.29 10.36 -1.69
CA HIS A 71 -4.02 10.30 -2.96
C HIS A 71 -5.32 9.50 -2.82
N PHE A 72 -6.30 9.78 -3.70
CA PHE A 72 -7.65 9.21 -3.58
C PHE A 72 -7.70 7.69 -3.76
N ASP A 73 -6.78 7.13 -4.50
CA ASP A 73 -6.64 5.69 -4.78
C ASP A 73 -5.83 4.93 -3.72
N HIS A 74 -5.41 5.63 -2.64
CA HIS A 74 -4.73 5.08 -1.46
C HIS A 74 -5.46 5.43 -0.16
N LEU A 75 -5.96 6.64 -0.04
CA LEU A 75 -6.66 7.11 1.15
C LEU A 75 -8.13 7.38 0.82
N ASP A 76 -8.99 6.37 1.00
CA ASP A 76 -10.42 6.48 0.77
C ASP A 76 -11.23 6.58 2.06
N LYS A 77 -11.88 7.75 2.26
CA LYS A 77 -12.71 8.02 3.45
C LYS A 77 -13.81 6.99 3.66
N GLN A 78 -14.45 6.53 2.56
CA GLN A 78 -15.58 5.60 2.66
C GLN A 78 -15.12 4.20 3.10
N SER A 79 -13.99 3.73 2.58
CA SER A 79 -13.38 2.46 2.97
C SER A 79 -12.95 2.48 4.44
N ILE A 80 -12.31 3.57 4.89
CA ILE A 80 -11.94 3.74 6.30
C ILE A 80 -13.16 3.76 7.20
N ALA A 81 -14.22 4.50 6.85
CA ALA A 81 -15.46 4.55 7.61
C ALA A 81 -16.08 3.15 7.78
N ARG A 82 -16.05 2.34 6.72
CA ARG A 82 -16.59 0.97 6.74
C ARG A 82 -15.73 0.05 7.61
N LEU A 83 -14.40 0.14 7.52
CA LEU A 83 -13.49 -0.61 8.39
C LEU A 83 -13.65 -0.21 9.86
N LEU A 84 -13.67 1.08 10.15
CA LEU A 84 -13.76 1.61 11.52
C LEU A 84 -15.06 1.17 12.21
N LYS A 85 -16.18 1.09 11.48
CA LYS A 85 -17.46 0.59 12.01
C LYS A 85 -17.34 -0.82 12.60
N ASN A 86 -16.55 -1.69 11.94
CA ASN A 86 -16.37 -3.09 12.35
C ASN A 86 -15.13 -3.29 13.22
N ASN A 87 -14.24 -2.28 13.29
CA ASN A 87 -12.95 -2.34 13.99
C ASN A 87 -12.70 -1.04 14.79
N PRO A 88 -13.50 -0.74 15.83
CA PRO A 88 -13.43 0.54 16.54
C PRO A 88 -12.10 0.76 17.29
N GLN A 89 -11.30 -0.28 17.50
CA GLN A 89 -9.98 -0.19 18.16
C GLN A 89 -8.82 -0.13 17.15
N MET A 90 -9.10 -0.22 15.85
CA MET A 90 -8.09 -0.15 14.78
C MET A 90 -7.28 1.15 14.90
N LYS A 91 -5.95 1.02 14.76
CA LYS A 91 -5.03 2.16 14.73
C LYS A 91 -4.64 2.44 13.28
N LEU A 92 -4.58 3.72 12.91
CA LEU A 92 -4.06 4.12 11.58
C LEU A 92 -2.61 4.58 11.75
N PHE A 93 -1.71 4.05 10.91
CA PHE A 93 -0.32 4.46 10.83
C PHE A 93 -0.03 5.09 9.48
N CYS A 94 0.50 6.32 9.45
CA CYS A 94 0.70 7.11 8.24
C CYS A 94 1.86 8.09 8.37
N GLY A 95 2.19 8.79 7.29
CA GLY A 95 3.15 9.88 7.26
C GLY A 95 2.65 11.14 7.99
N LEU A 96 3.61 11.96 8.47
CA LEU A 96 3.36 13.22 9.15
C LEU A 96 2.39 14.14 8.37
N GLY A 97 1.48 14.79 9.07
CA GLY A 97 0.47 15.70 8.52
C GLY A 97 -0.80 15.02 8.00
N THR A 98 -0.81 13.70 7.85
CA THR A 98 -2.01 12.95 7.42
C THR A 98 -3.00 12.77 8.57
N GLY A 99 -2.53 12.74 9.80
CA GLY A 99 -3.35 12.55 11.00
C GLY A 99 -4.40 13.61 11.19
N GLU A 100 -4.07 14.88 10.95
CA GLU A 100 -5.04 15.98 11.02
C GLU A 100 -6.24 15.78 10.07
N LEU A 101 -5.96 15.34 8.84
CA LEU A 101 -6.99 15.02 7.85
C LEU A 101 -7.89 13.86 8.33
N ILE A 102 -7.29 12.79 8.83
CA ILE A 102 -8.00 11.63 9.33
C ILE A 102 -8.85 11.96 10.55
N GLN A 103 -8.30 12.67 11.52
CA GLN A 103 -9.03 13.08 12.74
C GLN A 103 -10.14 14.08 12.42
N GLY A 104 -9.99 14.91 11.39
CA GLY A 104 -11.06 15.74 10.86
C GLY A 104 -12.23 14.94 10.27
N TRP A 105 -11.99 13.70 9.83
CA TRP A 105 -13.05 12.79 9.37
C TRP A 105 -13.59 11.89 10.47
N PHE A 106 -12.71 11.42 11.35
CA PHE A 106 -12.95 10.42 12.37
C PHE A 106 -12.25 10.82 13.68
N PRO A 107 -12.84 11.72 14.49
CA PRO A 107 -12.19 12.27 15.67
C PRO A 107 -11.73 11.22 16.70
N GLU A 108 -12.44 10.09 16.78
CA GLU A 108 -12.15 9.01 17.73
C GLU A 108 -11.06 8.03 17.23
N MET A 109 -10.61 8.18 15.97
CA MET A 109 -9.63 7.26 15.40
C MET A 109 -8.25 7.48 16.02
N LYS A 110 -7.63 6.39 16.47
CA LYS A 110 -6.24 6.41 16.95
C LYS A 110 -5.30 6.49 15.75
N VAL A 111 -4.62 7.63 15.59
CA VAL A 111 -3.65 7.86 14.52
C VAL A 111 -2.24 7.90 15.08
N ILE A 112 -1.33 7.20 14.43
CA ILE A 112 0.10 7.18 14.67
C ILE A 112 0.76 7.79 13.43
N GLU A 113 1.41 8.92 13.58
CA GLU A 113 2.16 9.57 12.51
C GLU A 113 3.64 9.28 12.63
N ALA A 114 4.30 9.10 11.51
CA ALA A 114 5.74 8.87 11.44
C ALA A 114 6.41 9.73 10.36
N GLY A 115 7.62 10.20 10.66
CA GLY A 115 8.57 10.65 9.65
C GLY A 115 9.31 9.45 9.03
N TRP A 116 10.04 9.69 7.94
CA TRP A 116 10.87 8.65 7.34
C TRP A 116 11.88 8.09 8.34
N TYR A 117 12.08 6.77 8.28
CA TYR A 117 12.90 5.95 9.18
C TYR A 117 12.40 5.84 10.63
N GLN A 118 11.23 6.45 10.94
CA GLN A 118 10.61 6.21 12.23
C GLN A 118 9.85 4.88 12.22
N GLN A 119 9.86 4.21 13.35
CA GLN A 119 9.28 2.88 13.53
C GLN A 119 8.40 2.82 14.77
N MET A 120 7.46 1.88 14.72
CA MET A 120 6.72 1.39 15.89
C MET A 120 6.94 -0.11 16.04
N GLU A 121 6.82 -0.59 17.26
CA GLU A 121 6.87 -2.01 17.59
C GLU A 121 5.68 -2.38 18.47
N ASP A 122 5.02 -3.50 18.15
CA ASP A 122 3.88 -4.02 18.91
C ASP A 122 3.89 -5.55 18.88
N GLU A 123 4.18 -6.17 20.05
CA GLU A 123 4.13 -7.63 20.27
C GLU A 123 4.87 -8.46 19.20
N GLY A 124 6.07 -8.01 18.81
CA GLY A 124 6.91 -8.70 17.86
C GLY A 124 6.66 -8.34 16.39
N LEU A 125 5.73 -7.45 16.10
CA LEU A 125 5.59 -6.78 14.80
C LEU A 125 6.29 -5.43 14.85
N LYS A 126 7.23 -5.20 13.94
CA LYS A 126 7.88 -3.90 13.71
C LYS A 126 7.39 -3.32 12.39
N ILE A 127 6.97 -2.06 12.40
CA ILE A 127 6.56 -1.30 11.20
C ILE A 127 7.42 -0.04 11.14
N THR A 128 8.16 0.11 10.04
CA THR A 128 8.99 1.29 9.76
C THR A 128 8.42 2.04 8.58
N PHE A 129 8.23 3.36 8.72
CA PHE A 129 7.85 4.25 7.61
C PHE A 129 9.11 4.70 6.87
N LEU A 130 9.12 4.56 5.55
CA LEU A 130 10.31 4.72 4.71
C LEU A 130 10.11 5.79 3.61
N PRO A 131 11.19 6.40 3.10
CA PRO A 131 11.08 7.32 1.98
C PRO A 131 10.57 6.63 0.72
N ALA A 132 9.87 7.41 -0.10
CA ALA A 132 9.50 7.08 -1.47
C ALA A 132 9.66 8.32 -2.35
N GLN A 133 9.92 8.13 -3.64
CA GLN A 133 9.96 9.24 -4.59
C GLN A 133 8.57 9.50 -5.15
N HIS A 134 7.78 10.28 -4.42
CA HIS A 134 6.39 10.59 -4.76
C HIS A 134 6.00 11.99 -4.27
N TRP A 135 4.72 12.24 -4.08
CA TRP A 135 4.15 13.49 -3.61
C TRP A 135 2.79 13.26 -2.94
N SER A 136 2.25 14.28 -2.30
CA SER A 136 0.93 14.26 -1.68
C SER A 136 0.08 15.42 -2.15
N LYS A 137 -1.22 15.20 -2.33
CA LYS A 137 -2.22 16.24 -2.66
C LYS A 137 -3.63 15.68 -2.65
N ARG A 138 -4.56 16.39 -1.99
CA ARG A 138 -6.00 16.09 -2.06
C ARG A 138 -6.83 17.29 -2.51
N SER A 139 -6.27 18.48 -2.49
CA SER A 139 -6.93 19.71 -2.93
C SER A 139 -5.99 20.58 -3.76
N VAL A 140 -6.49 21.67 -4.29
CA VAL A 140 -5.67 22.59 -5.09
C VAL A 140 -4.62 23.34 -4.27
N ARG A 141 -4.69 23.30 -2.92
CA ARG A 141 -3.87 24.14 -2.02
C ARG A 141 -3.00 23.36 -1.06
N ASP A 142 -3.05 22.03 -1.04
CA ASP A 142 -2.38 21.19 -0.03
C ASP A 142 -1.29 20.26 -0.58
N GLY A 143 -0.76 20.56 -1.76
CA GLY A 143 0.34 19.80 -2.35
C GLY A 143 1.58 19.78 -1.46
N GLY A 144 2.12 18.58 -1.15
CA GLY A 144 3.31 18.41 -0.33
C GLY A 144 3.14 18.73 1.16
N GLN A 145 1.91 18.92 1.66
CA GLN A 145 1.67 19.21 3.09
C GLN A 145 1.64 17.98 3.99
N ARG A 146 1.50 16.79 3.39
CA ARG A 146 1.49 15.50 4.10
C ARG A 146 2.61 14.64 3.60
N LEU A 147 3.27 13.95 4.50
CA LEU A 147 4.38 13.08 4.14
C LEU A 147 3.85 11.79 3.50
N TRP A 148 4.50 11.34 2.44
CA TRP A 148 4.26 10.09 1.73
C TRP A 148 5.40 9.11 1.98
N GLY A 149 5.18 7.83 1.75
CA GLY A 149 6.25 6.87 1.92
C GLY A 149 5.85 5.42 1.68
N ALA A 150 6.82 4.57 1.95
CA ALA A 150 6.76 3.13 1.91
C ALA A 150 6.71 2.56 3.34
N PHE A 151 6.51 1.25 3.45
CA PHE A 151 6.56 0.55 4.74
C PHE A 151 7.50 -0.65 4.66
N MET A 152 8.29 -0.86 5.73
CA MET A 152 8.93 -2.13 6.02
C MET A 152 8.25 -2.75 7.23
N LEU A 153 7.74 -3.98 7.08
CA LEU A 153 7.18 -4.76 8.17
C LEU A 153 8.08 -5.94 8.46
N GLN A 154 8.34 -6.20 9.74
CA GLN A 154 9.15 -7.34 10.19
C GLN A 154 8.44 -8.03 11.36
N GLY A 155 8.25 -9.34 11.26
CA GLY A 155 7.61 -10.14 12.31
C GLY A 155 7.69 -11.64 12.00
N ASN A 156 7.75 -12.49 13.01
CA ASN A 156 7.88 -13.94 12.87
C ASN A 156 9.03 -14.43 11.95
N GLY A 157 10.11 -13.63 11.86
CA GLY A 157 11.21 -13.93 10.94
C GLY A 157 10.90 -13.63 9.47
N ILE A 158 9.79 -12.97 9.17
CA ILE A 158 9.38 -12.53 7.83
C ILE A 158 9.57 -11.02 7.74
N SER A 159 10.09 -10.56 6.60
CA SER A 159 10.23 -9.15 6.23
C SER A 159 9.48 -8.84 4.94
N LEU A 160 8.66 -7.78 4.95
CA LEU A 160 7.83 -7.35 3.84
C LEU A 160 8.04 -5.87 3.58
N TYR A 161 8.46 -5.52 2.37
CA TYR A 161 8.53 -4.15 1.88
C TYR A 161 7.28 -3.83 1.05
N TYR A 162 6.60 -2.74 1.38
CA TYR A 162 5.47 -2.19 0.62
C TYR A 162 5.85 -0.80 0.12
N SER A 163 5.99 -0.63 -1.20
CA SER A 163 6.51 0.61 -1.79
C SER A 163 5.56 1.81 -1.69
N GLY A 164 4.24 1.58 -1.51
CA GLY A 164 3.28 2.62 -1.89
C GLY A 164 3.49 3.01 -3.35
N ASP A 165 3.24 4.27 -3.68
CA ASP A 165 3.58 4.84 -4.98
C ASP A 165 4.96 5.48 -4.92
N THR A 166 5.76 5.23 -5.96
CA THR A 166 7.12 5.76 -6.03
C THR A 166 7.66 5.78 -7.46
N GLY A 167 8.46 6.78 -7.78
CA GLY A 167 9.42 6.75 -8.87
C GLY A 167 10.63 5.91 -8.50
N TYR A 168 11.47 5.58 -9.49
CA TYR A 168 12.70 4.84 -9.28
C TYR A 168 13.83 5.78 -8.83
N SER A 169 14.42 5.48 -7.66
CA SER A 169 15.59 6.22 -7.16
C SER A 169 16.44 5.37 -6.21
N SER A 170 17.47 5.97 -5.60
CA SER A 170 18.46 5.28 -4.77
C SER A 170 17.91 4.66 -3.48
N HIS A 171 16.72 5.04 -3.03
CA HIS A 171 16.14 4.54 -1.77
C HIS A 171 15.97 3.01 -1.75
N PHE A 172 15.79 2.36 -2.91
CA PHE A 172 15.73 0.90 -2.97
C PHE A 172 17.05 0.22 -2.57
N ARG A 173 18.20 0.83 -2.92
CA ARG A 173 19.53 0.31 -2.58
C ARG A 173 19.85 0.39 -1.09
N GLU A 174 19.18 1.29 -0.36
CA GLU A 174 19.39 1.46 1.08
C GLU A 174 18.72 0.35 1.89
N ILE A 175 17.69 -0.31 1.32
CA ILE A 175 16.88 -1.30 2.05
C ILE A 175 17.71 -2.47 2.57
N PRO A 176 18.54 -3.18 1.76
CA PRO A 176 19.32 -4.30 2.27
C PRO A 176 20.33 -3.91 3.34
N ASP A 177 20.90 -2.70 3.27
CA ASP A 177 21.86 -2.23 4.26
C ASP A 177 21.18 -1.90 5.60
N LEU A 178 19.94 -1.42 5.60
CA LEU A 178 19.22 -0.98 6.79
C LEU A 178 18.39 -2.09 7.45
N PHE A 179 17.82 -2.99 6.65
CA PHE A 179 16.81 -3.95 7.11
C PHE A 179 17.13 -5.41 6.74
N GLY A 180 18.18 -5.66 5.96
CA GLY A 180 18.40 -6.91 5.26
C GLY A 180 17.53 -7.02 4.01
N ALA A 181 17.79 -8.04 3.20
CA ALA A 181 16.98 -8.34 2.02
C ALA A 181 15.55 -8.68 2.43
N PRO A 182 14.51 -8.01 1.89
CA PRO A 182 13.13 -8.36 2.23
C PRO A 182 12.73 -9.71 1.63
N ASP A 183 12.03 -10.54 2.41
CA ASP A 183 11.46 -11.79 1.89
C ASP A 183 10.42 -11.53 0.81
N TYR A 184 9.64 -10.46 0.97
CA TYR A 184 8.60 -10.03 0.04
C TYR A 184 8.71 -8.53 -0.27
N ALA A 185 8.66 -8.18 -1.56
CA ALA A 185 8.58 -6.79 -2.01
C ALA A 185 7.29 -6.57 -2.81
N LEU A 186 6.40 -5.72 -2.32
CA LEU A 186 5.19 -5.28 -3.00
C LEU A 186 5.52 -4.00 -3.77
N LEU A 187 5.59 -4.09 -5.10
CA LEU A 187 6.06 -3.01 -5.96
C LEU A 187 5.03 -2.61 -7.01
N GLY A 188 4.86 -1.31 -7.21
CA GLY A 188 4.02 -0.77 -8.27
C GLY A 188 4.53 -1.17 -9.66
N ILE A 189 3.60 -1.48 -10.57
CA ILE A 189 3.91 -1.75 -11.99
C ILE A 189 2.99 -0.99 -12.95
N GLY A 190 1.99 -0.29 -12.45
CA GLY A 190 1.02 0.50 -13.24
C GLY A 190 1.25 2.01 -13.14
N ALA A 191 0.42 2.76 -13.85
CA ALA A 191 0.50 4.22 -13.98
C ALA A 191 1.86 4.69 -14.50
N TYR A 192 2.45 4.00 -15.49
CA TYR A 192 3.80 4.28 -15.94
C TYR A 192 3.88 4.98 -17.31
N LYS A 193 2.78 5.11 -18.06
CA LYS A 193 2.73 5.84 -19.34
C LYS A 193 1.93 7.15 -19.24
N PRO A 194 2.33 8.23 -19.94
CA PRO A 194 3.56 8.33 -20.73
C PRO A 194 4.79 8.50 -19.82
N ARG A 195 5.91 7.85 -20.14
CA ARG A 195 7.10 7.80 -19.26
C ARG A 195 7.66 9.19 -18.92
N TRP A 196 7.67 10.12 -19.88
CA TRP A 196 8.19 11.47 -19.64
C TRP A 196 7.47 12.23 -18.51
N PHE A 197 6.18 11.89 -18.28
CA PHE A 197 5.37 12.51 -17.23
C PHE A 197 5.32 11.64 -15.96
N MET A 198 5.15 10.32 -16.11
CA MET A 198 4.91 9.42 -14.98
C MET A 198 6.18 8.99 -14.25
N ARG A 199 7.34 8.96 -14.94
CA ARG A 199 8.61 8.44 -14.41
C ARG A 199 9.05 9.05 -13.06
N PRO A 200 8.87 10.34 -12.78
CA PRO A 200 9.26 10.90 -11.48
C PRO A 200 8.49 10.32 -10.29
N ASN A 201 7.28 9.77 -10.52
CA ASN A 201 6.34 9.41 -9.47
C ASN A 201 5.92 7.93 -9.47
N HIS A 202 6.11 7.22 -10.59
CA HIS A 202 5.71 5.82 -10.76
C HIS A 202 6.78 5.03 -11.49
N ILE A 203 7.17 3.90 -10.89
CA ILE A 203 8.07 2.93 -11.53
C ILE A 203 7.32 2.17 -12.63
N SER A 204 8.05 1.83 -13.70
CA SER A 204 7.56 0.90 -14.73
C SER A 204 7.75 -0.55 -14.29
N PRO A 205 7.15 -1.54 -14.99
CA PRO A 205 7.43 -2.96 -14.73
C PRO A 205 8.93 -3.29 -14.73
N TYR A 206 9.71 -2.73 -15.65
CA TYR A 206 11.17 -2.90 -15.72
C TYR A 206 11.90 -2.33 -14.51
N GLU A 207 11.55 -1.10 -14.13
CA GLU A 207 12.16 -0.45 -12.95
C GLU A 207 11.75 -1.15 -11.65
N SER A 208 10.56 -1.78 -11.62
CA SER A 208 10.10 -2.59 -10.49
C SER A 208 10.99 -3.84 -10.30
N LEU A 209 11.33 -4.53 -11.40
CA LEU A 209 12.27 -5.67 -11.35
C LEU A 209 13.68 -5.23 -10.95
N THR A 210 14.17 -4.11 -11.52
CA THR A 210 15.47 -3.54 -11.12
C THR A 210 15.49 -3.19 -9.62
N ALA A 211 14.43 -2.58 -9.11
CA ALA A 211 14.31 -2.25 -7.68
C ALA A 211 14.31 -3.51 -6.81
N ALA A 212 13.62 -4.57 -7.24
CA ALA A 212 13.61 -5.86 -6.55
C ALA A 212 14.99 -6.51 -6.50
N GLU A 213 15.73 -6.47 -7.61
CA GLU A 213 17.12 -6.95 -7.69
C GLU A 213 18.06 -6.14 -6.76
N GLU A 214 17.94 -4.82 -6.76
CA GLU A 214 18.74 -3.94 -5.89
C GLU A 214 18.45 -4.14 -4.40
N MET A 215 17.21 -4.48 -4.05
CA MET A 215 16.81 -4.84 -2.68
C MET A 215 17.19 -6.29 -2.33
N HIS A 216 17.62 -7.11 -3.27
CA HIS A 216 17.80 -8.56 -3.11
C HIS A 216 16.50 -9.24 -2.60
N ALA A 217 15.34 -8.79 -3.05
CA ALA A 217 14.04 -9.28 -2.59
C ALA A 217 13.84 -10.77 -2.92
N GLY A 218 13.35 -11.54 -1.95
CA GLY A 218 13.11 -12.97 -2.14
C GLY A 218 11.98 -13.26 -3.13
N LEU A 219 10.86 -12.53 -3.02
CA LEU A 219 9.72 -12.60 -3.95
C LEU A 219 9.14 -11.21 -4.19
N THR A 220 8.95 -10.86 -5.47
CA THR A 220 8.29 -9.61 -5.87
C THR A 220 6.83 -9.85 -6.19
N ILE A 221 5.95 -9.06 -5.57
CA ILE A 221 4.50 -9.09 -5.80
C ILE A 221 4.10 -7.78 -6.46
N PRO A 222 3.66 -7.82 -7.73
CA PRO A 222 3.29 -6.62 -8.46
C PRO A 222 1.94 -6.05 -7.98
N MET A 223 1.84 -4.74 -7.86
CA MET A 223 0.64 -4.01 -7.48
C MET A 223 0.43 -2.75 -8.33
N HIS A 224 -0.57 -1.91 -7.98
CA HIS A 224 -0.91 -0.66 -8.65
C HIS A 224 -1.30 -0.83 -10.12
N TYR A 225 -2.09 -1.87 -10.44
CA TYR A 225 -2.57 -2.11 -11.81
C TYR A 225 -3.97 -2.75 -11.83
N GLY A 226 -4.62 -2.74 -13.00
CA GLY A 226 -5.81 -3.53 -13.28
C GLY A 226 -7.10 -3.11 -12.55
N THR A 227 -7.06 -2.03 -11.75
CA THR A 227 -8.20 -1.62 -10.93
C THR A 227 -8.74 -0.25 -11.33
N PHE A 228 -7.90 0.75 -11.49
CA PHE A 228 -8.26 2.10 -11.89
C PHE A 228 -7.50 2.47 -13.17
N ASP A 229 -8.19 3.18 -14.06
CA ASP A 229 -7.63 3.71 -15.31
C ASP A 229 -7.05 5.10 -15.01
N LEU A 230 -5.76 5.16 -14.68
CA LEU A 230 -5.07 6.36 -14.17
C LEU A 230 -4.01 6.91 -15.15
N SER A 231 -3.79 6.24 -16.29
CA SER A 231 -2.67 6.53 -17.18
C SER A 231 -2.91 5.98 -18.59
N ASP A 232 -1.98 6.21 -19.51
CA ASP A 232 -2.16 5.90 -20.93
C ASP A 232 -1.96 4.41 -21.28
N GLU A 233 -1.40 3.57 -20.40
CA GLU A 233 -1.30 2.14 -20.69
C GLU A 233 -2.63 1.42 -20.46
N PRO A 234 -2.96 0.42 -21.30
CA PRO A 234 -4.12 -0.44 -21.06
C PRO A 234 -4.02 -1.17 -19.72
N LEU A 235 -5.13 -1.25 -18.97
CA LEU A 235 -5.19 -1.87 -17.62
C LEU A 235 -4.58 -3.28 -17.51
N HIS A 236 -4.53 -4.03 -18.61
CA HIS A 236 -4.01 -5.40 -18.65
C HIS A 236 -2.55 -5.48 -19.16
N ASP A 237 -1.94 -4.36 -19.52
CA ASP A 237 -0.57 -4.28 -20.06
C ASP A 237 0.50 -4.50 -18.98
N PRO A 238 0.45 -3.82 -17.80
CA PRO A 238 1.51 -3.91 -16.80
C PRO A 238 1.88 -5.33 -16.37
N PRO A 239 0.94 -6.25 -16.05
CA PRO A 239 1.31 -7.60 -15.61
C PRO A 239 1.85 -8.47 -16.77
N LYS A 240 1.52 -8.16 -18.03
CA LYS A 240 2.11 -8.86 -19.17
C LYS A 240 3.55 -8.47 -19.38
N VAL A 241 3.85 -7.16 -19.32
CA VAL A 241 5.22 -6.65 -19.41
C VAL A 241 6.05 -7.20 -18.25
N PHE A 242 5.54 -7.16 -17.01
CA PHE A 242 6.23 -7.68 -15.85
C PHE A 242 6.55 -9.18 -15.93
N ALA A 243 5.68 -9.99 -16.54
CA ALA A 243 5.84 -11.45 -16.63
C ALA A 243 6.75 -11.89 -17.79
N THR A 244 7.15 -11.01 -18.71
CA THR A 244 8.01 -11.33 -19.86
C THR A 244 9.48 -11.03 -19.62
N GLU A 245 9.81 -10.43 -18.49
CA GLU A 245 11.16 -10.09 -18.04
C GLU A 245 11.63 -11.02 -16.91
#